data_d8965cbce341340deec7a1173e68345b
#
_entry.id   d8965cbce341340deec7a1173e68345b
#
_cell.length_a   1.000
_cell.length_b   1.000
_cell.length_c   1.000
_cell.angle_alpha   90.00
_cell.angle_beta   90.00
_cell.angle_gamma   90.00
#
_symmetry.space_group_name_H-M   'P 1'
#
loop_
_entity.id
_entity.type
_entity.pdbx_description
1 polymer ?
#
loop_
_entity_poly.entity_id
_entity_poly.type
_entity_poly.pdbx_seq_one_letter_code
_entity_poly.pdbx_strand_id
1 'polypeptide(L)'
;MKILGNEIKTGMIIEHKNDLWSVLKTQHVKPGKGGAFNQVELKSIKKGTKLNERFRSSDSIERAILDDKKFSFLYEDENNCHFMDQINFEQIQINKSLLGKKSKLLKENMEVNVQFHDDQALSVDLPSSVELKIESTDATIKGQTASSSYKPAILENGIKIMVPPFINSDDKIVLDTRTLEYVKKLNK
;
A
#
# COMPACT_ATOMS: atom_id res chain seq x y z
N MET A 1 -8.20 -6.06 -21.86
CA MET A 1 -7.60 -7.08 -22.76
C MET A 1 -8.08 -8.46 -22.35
N LYS A 2 -8.65 -9.26 -23.26
CA LYS A 2 -9.16 -10.59 -22.92
C LYS A 2 -8.06 -11.64 -22.91
N ILE A 3 -8.04 -12.46 -21.86
CA ILE A 3 -7.16 -13.61 -21.68
C ILE A 3 -8.00 -14.85 -21.35
N LEU A 4 -7.42 -16.03 -21.50
CA LEU A 4 -8.06 -17.28 -21.09
C LEU A 4 -7.80 -17.56 -19.60
N GLY A 5 -8.70 -18.32 -18.95
CA GLY A 5 -8.58 -18.69 -17.53
C GLY A 5 -7.26 -19.41 -17.19
N ASN A 6 -6.68 -20.15 -18.13
CA ASN A 6 -5.36 -20.80 -17.96
C ASN A 6 -4.17 -19.82 -18.09
N GLU A 7 -4.38 -18.63 -18.62
CA GLU A 7 -3.35 -17.59 -18.78
C GLU A 7 -3.24 -16.67 -17.56
N ILE A 8 -4.15 -16.79 -16.59
CA ILE A 8 -4.11 -16.01 -15.35
C ILE A 8 -2.84 -16.35 -14.57
N LYS A 9 -2.04 -15.33 -14.23
CA LYS A 9 -0.79 -15.45 -13.46
C LYS A 9 -0.83 -14.54 -12.23
N THR A 10 -0.07 -14.92 -11.21
CA THR A 10 0.16 -14.10 -10.03
C THR A 10 0.69 -12.72 -10.40
N GLY A 11 0.17 -11.69 -9.76
CA GLY A 11 0.50 -10.28 -10.02
C GLY A 11 -0.34 -9.63 -11.12
N MET A 12 -1.14 -10.37 -11.89
CA MET A 12 -2.10 -9.79 -12.82
C MET A 12 -3.25 -9.13 -12.08
N ILE A 13 -3.86 -8.14 -12.74
CA ILE A 13 -5.13 -7.56 -12.33
C ILE A 13 -6.18 -7.99 -13.34
N ILE A 14 -7.30 -8.48 -12.83
CA ILE A 14 -8.42 -8.96 -13.63
C ILE A 14 -9.72 -8.29 -13.18
N GLU A 15 -10.62 -8.08 -14.13
CA GLU A 15 -11.99 -7.71 -13.84
C GLU A 15 -12.82 -8.96 -13.56
N HIS A 16 -13.48 -8.98 -12.43
CA HIS A 16 -14.36 -10.07 -12.04
C HIS A 16 -15.48 -9.56 -11.12
N LYS A 17 -16.72 -9.96 -11.37
CA LYS A 17 -17.89 -9.54 -10.57
C LYS A 17 -18.00 -8.02 -10.39
N ASN A 18 -17.74 -7.25 -11.45
CA ASN A 18 -17.76 -5.78 -11.48
C ASN A 18 -16.79 -5.11 -10.49
N ASP A 19 -15.67 -5.77 -10.21
CA ASP A 19 -14.60 -5.23 -9.37
C ASP A 19 -13.23 -5.61 -9.96
N LEU A 20 -12.20 -4.88 -9.56
CA LEU A 20 -10.81 -5.15 -9.93
C LEU A 20 -10.13 -5.97 -8.85
N TRP A 21 -9.50 -7.05 -9.28
CA TRP A 21 -8.88 -8.03 -8.41
C TRP A 21 -7.41 -8.26 -8.77
N SER A 22 -6.56 -8.14 -7.78
CA SER A 22 -5.16 -8.57 -7.89
C SER A 22 -5.06 -10.08 -7.64
N VAL A 23 -4.40 -10.78 -8.52
CA VAL A 23 -4.15 -12.22 -8.44
C VAL A 23 -3.00 -12.49 -7.46
N LEU A 24 -3.31 -13.07 -6.31
CA LEU A 24 -2.31 -13.41 -5.28
C LEU A 24 -1.63 -14.76 -5.55
N LYS A 25 -2.44 -15.76 -5.91
CA LYS A 25 -1.95 -17.13 -6.19
C LYS A 25 -2.75 -17.77 -7.30
N THR A 26 -2.10 -18.66 -8.05
CA THR A 26 -2.74 -19.48 -9.08
C THR A 26 -2.31 -20.94 -8.91
N GLN A 27 -3.25 -21.86 -9.07
CA GLN A 27 -2.99 -23.29 -9.08
C GLN A 27 -3.73 -23.92 -10.25
N HIS A 28 -2.97 -24.39 -11.22
CA HIS A 28 -3.53 -25.09 -12.38
C HIS A 28 -3.82 -26.55 -12.01
N VAL A 29 -5.08 -26.97 -12.19
CA VAL A 29 -5.53 -28.31 -11.86
C VAL A 29 -6.02 -29.01 -13.13
N LYS A 30 -5.44 -30.14 -13.44
CA LYS A 30 -5.87 -31.03 -14.53
C LYS A 30 -6.39 -32.34 -13.91
N PRO A 31 -7.71 -32.41 -13.63
CA PRO A 31 -8.29 -33.69 -13.13
C PRO A 31 -8.23 -34.76 -14.21
N GLY A 32 -8.12 -35.99 -13.80
CA GLY A 32 -8.06 -37.14 -14.73
C GLY A 32 -9.35 -37.34 -15.54
N LYS A 33 -10.49 -36.88 -15.02
CA LYS A 33 -11.79 -36.77 -15.71
C LYS A 33 -12.33 -35.38 -15.52
N GLY A 34 -12.68 -34.66 -16.60
CA GLY A 34 -13.23 -33.33 -16.62
C GLY A 34 -12.28 -32.28 -17.19
N GLY A 35 -12.74 -31.05 -17.41
CA GLY A 35 -11.97 -29.95 -17.97
C GLY A 35 -10.93 -29.40 -16.98
N ALA A 36 -9.79 -28.97 -17.50
CA ALA A 36 -8.78 -28.27 -16.70
C ALA A 36 -9.31 -26.92 -16.20
N PHE A 37 -8.89 -26.53 -15.02
CA PHE A 37 -9.26 -25.26 -14.41
C PHE A 37 -8.08 -24.66 -13.66
N ASN A 38 -8.16 -23.34 -13.44
CA ASN A 38 -7.22 -22.59 -12.64
C ASN A 38 -7.94 -22.15 -11.35
N GLN A 39 -7.41 -22.53 -10.20
CA GLN A 39 -7.87 -22.04 -8.91
C GLN A 39 -7.05 -20.82 -8.55
N VAL A 40 -7.73 -19.70 -8.32
CA VAL A 40 -7.11 -18.39 -8.19
C VAL A 40 -7.51 -17.74 -6.88
N GLU A 41 -6.53 -17.35 -6.07
CA GLU A 41 -6.74 -16.47 -4.91
C GLU A 41 -6.63 -15.03 -5.35
N LEU A 42 -7.70 -14.27 -5.15
CA LEU A 42 -7.89 -12.89 -5.56
C LEU A 42 -7.95 -11.98 -4.34
N LYS A 43 -7.49 -10.73 -4.50
CA LYS A 43 -7.67 -9.66 -3.52
C LYS A 43 -8.28 -8.46 -4.23
N SER A 44 -9.44 -7.99 -3.75
CA SER A 44 -10.05 -6.76 -4.26
C SER A 44 -9.13 -5.57 -4.05
N ILE A 45 -8.90 -4.78 -5.11
CA ILE A 45 -8.08 -3.57 -5.04
C ILE A 45 -8.77 -2.51 -4.20
N LYS A 46 -10.09 -2.35 -4.36
CA LYS A 46 -10.88 -1.34 -3.64
C LYS A 46 -11.15 -1.71 -2.19
N LYS A 47 -11.53 -2.98 -1.93
CA LYS A 47 -12.03 -3.42 -0.61
C LYS A 47 -10.97 -4.14 0.22
N GLY A 48 -9.89 -4.62 -0.40
CA GLY A 48 -8.87 -5.43 0.26
C GLY A 48 -9.31 -6.85 0.66
N THR A 49 -10.57 -7.22 0.40
CA THR A 49 -11.14 -8.53 0.71
C THR A 49 -10.54 -9.61 -0.18
N LYS A 50 -10.41 -10.83 0.33
CA LYS A 50 -9.92 -11.98 -0.43
C LYS A 50 -11.07 -12.83 -0.95
N LEU A 51 -10.90 -13.39 -2.14
CA LEU A 51 -11.81 -14.30 -2.80
C LEU A 51 -11.04 -15.44 -3.44
N ASN A 52 -11.49 -16.68 -3.24
CA ASN A 52 -11.00 -17.82 -4.00
C ASN A 52 -12.01 -18.13 -5.11
N GLU A 53 -11.55 -18.12 -6.35
CA GLU A 53 -12.39 -18.34 -7.52
C GLU A 53 -11.77 -19.43 -8.40
N ARG A 54 -12.63 -20.10 -9.15
CA ARG A 54 -12.24 -21.19 -10.03
C ARG A 54 -12.64 -20.82 -11.46
N PHE A 55 -11.65 -20.67 -12.32
CA PHE A 55 -11.84 -20.39 -13.74
C PHE A 55 -11.58 -21.64 -14.57
N ARG A 56 -12.47 -21.98 -15.48
CA ARG A 56 -12.18 -23.02 -16.47
C ARG A 56 -11.07 -22.52 -17.39
N SER A 57 -10.26 -23.43 -17.91
CA SER A 57 -9.14 -23.06 -18.81
C SER A 57 -9.59 -22.26 -20.03
N SER A 58 -10.83 -22.47 -20.48
CA SER A 58 -11.45 -21.81 -21.64
C SER A 58 -12.22 -20.54 -21.30
N ASP A 59 -12.39 -20.18 -20.02
CA ASP A 59 -13.13 -18.98 -19.63
C ASP A 59 -12.40 -17.75 -20.14
N SER A 60 -13.15 -16.79 -20.71
CA SER A 60 -12.63 -15.51 -21.15
C SER A 60 -12.69 -14.50 -20.01
N ILE A 61 -11.53 -14.00 -19.60
CA ILE A 61 -11.37 -13.08 -18.48
C ILE A 61 -10.80 -11.76 -18.97
N GLU A 62 -11.35 -10.66 -18.51
CA GLU A 62 -10.82 -9.33 -18.81
C GLU A 62 -9.61 -9.05 -17.88
N ARG A 63 -8.43 -8.90 -18.52
CA ARG A 63 -7.24 -8.42 -17.82
C ARG A 63 -7.23 -6.89 -17.85
N ALA A 64 -7.20 -6.26 -16.67
CA ALA A 64 -7.00 -4.83 -16.54
C ALA A 64 -5.51 -4.49 -16.63
N ILE A 65 -5.19 -3.41 -17.33
CA ILE A 65 -3.87 -2.80 -17.35
C ILE A 65 -3.98 -1.56 -16.49
N LEU A 66 -3.05 -1.38 -15.57
CA LEU A 66 -2.96 -0.18 -14.77
C LEU A 66 -1.89 0.73 -15.36
N ASP A 67 -2.20 2.02 -15.37
CA ASP A 67 -1.25 3.07 -15.70
C ASP A 67 -0.65 3.61 -14.40
N ASP A 68 0.66 3.49 -14.26
CA ASP A 68 1.42 4.05 -13.15
C ASP A 68 1.90 5.45 -13.52
N LYS A 69 1.49 6.46 -12.76
CA LYS A 69 1.90 7.84 -12.95
C LYS A 69 2.52 8.41 -11.67
N LYS A 70 3.54 9.27 -11.82
CA LYS A 70 4.21 9.94 -10.71
C LYS A 70 3.56 11.27 -10.41
N PHE A 71 3.26 11.48 -9.16
CA PHE A 71 2.67 12.70 -8.64
C PHE A 71 3.48 13.24 -7.47
N SER A 72 3.38 14.54 -7.25
CA SER A 72 3.84 15.20 -6.03
C SER A 72 2.63 15.55 -5.17
N PHE A 73 2.68 15.20 -3.89
CA PHE A 73 1.66 15.62 -2.94
C PHE A 73 1.77 17.11 -2.68
N LEU A 74 0.66 17.83 -2.75
CA LEU A 74 0.60 19.27 -2.50
C LEU A 74 0.12 19.57 -1.08
N TYR A 75 -1.14 19.27 -0.82
CA TYR A 75 -1.79 19.51 0.48
C TYR A 75 -3.00 18.58 0.65
N GLU A 76 -3.56 18.59 1.84
CA GLU A 76 -4.83 17.90 2.12
C GLU A 76 -5.89 18.90 2.58
N ASP A 77 -7.14 18.64 2.22
CA ASP A 77 -8.33 19.29 2.79
C ASP A 77 -9.07 18.30 3.72
N GLU A 78 -10.29 18.60 4.09
CA GLU A 78 -11.07 17.76 5.00
C GLU A 78 -11.25 16.32 4.50
N ASN A 79 -11.52 16.13 3.21
CA ASN A 79 -11.90 14.84 2.61
C ASN A 79 -10.89 14.28 1.60
N ASN A 80 -10.05 15.13 1.02
CA ASN A 80 -9.19 14.78 -0.10
C ASN A 80 -7.72 15.13 0.14
N CYS A 81 -6.87 14.43 -0.57
CA CYS A 81 -5.47 14.75 -0.78
C CYS A 81 -5.29 15.26 -2.22
N HIS A 82 -4.58 16.36 -2.39
CA HIS A 82 -4.32 17.01 -3.66
C HIS A 82 -2.91 16.67 -4.15
N PHE A 83 -2.82 16.26 -5.39
CA PHE A 83 -1.58 15.84 -6.02
C PHE A 83 -1.40 16.54 -7.35
N MET A 84 -0.16 16.75 -7.78
CA MET A 84 0.20 17.32 -9.07
C MET A 84 1.02 16.31 -9.86
N ASP A 85 0.60 16.05 -11.10
CA ASP A 85 1.34 15.22 -12.05
C ASP A 85 2.71 15.86 -12.34
N GLN A 86 3.78 15.06 -12.30
CA GLN A 86 5.14 15.57 -12.49
C GLN A 86 5.50 15.84 -13.96
N ILE A 87 4.66 15.43 -14.89
CA ILE A 87 4.92 15.57 -16.34
C ILE A 87 4.12 16.73 -16.92
N ASN A 88 2.79 16.73 -16.71
CA ASN A 88 1.89 17.71 -17.31
C ASN A 88 1.42 18.80 -16.34
N PHE A 89 1.79 18.69 -15.04
CA PHE A 89 1.44 19.61 -13.96
C PHE A 89 -0.07 19.72 -13.68
N GLU A 90 -0.86 18.79 -14.18
CA GLU A 90 -2.28 18.71 -13.86
C GLU A 90 -2.48 18.31 -12.40
N GLN A 91 -3.47 18.94 -11.76
CA GLN A 91 -3.82 18.62 -10.38
C GLN A 91 -4.99 17.64 -10.34
N ILE A 92 -4.87 16.66 -9.46
CA ILE A 92 -5.92 15.71 -9.16
C ILE A 92 -6.21 15.69 -7.67
N GLN A 93 -7.44 15.30 -7.32
CA GLN A 93 -7.84 15.05 -5.93
C GLN A 93 -8.19 13.59 -5.75
N ILE A 94 -7.69 13.03 -4.67
CA ILE A 94 -7.92 11.63 -4.30
C ILE A 94 -8.52 11.61 -2.90
N ASN A 95 -9.64 10.92 -2.73
CA ASN A 95 -10.30 10.84 -1.43
C ASN A 95 -9.40 10.14 -0.40
N LYS A 96 -9.34 10.68 0.82
CA LYS A 96 -8.52 10.15 1.94
C LYS A 96 -8.85 8.70 2.27
N SER A 97 -10.09 8.25 1.99
CA SER A 97 -10.48 6.86 2.21
C SER A 97 -9.67 5.85 1.38
N LEU A 98 -9.19 6.26 0.20
CA LEU A 98 -8.34 5.42 -0.65
C LEU A 98 -6.95 5.22 -0.05
N LEU A 99 -6.41 6.26 0.59
CA LEU A 99 -5.11 6.20 1.26
C LEU A 99 -5.19 5.56 2.65
N GLY A 100 -6.33 5.69 3.33
CA GLY A 100 -6.51 5.21 4.70
C GLY A 100 -5.47 5.81 5.64
N LYS A 101 -4.80 4.97 6.44
CA LYS A 101 -3.76 5.41 7.38
C LYS A 101 -2.54 6.05 6.72
N LYS A 102 -2.28 5.75 5.44
CA LYS A 102 -1.14 6.29 4.68
C LYS A 102 -1.26 7.80 4.46
N SER A 103 -2.47 8.38 4.47
CA SER A 103 -2.66 9.83 4.31
C SER A 103 -1.85 10.65 5.31
N LYS A 104 -1.74 10.16 6.56
CA LYS A 104 -0.96 10.81 7.63
C LYS A 104 0.56 10.80 7.42
N LEU A 105 1.06 10.00 6.47
CA LEU A 105 2.48 9.92 6.14
C LEU A 105 2.87 10.88 5.01
N LEU A 106 1.89 11.47 4.35
CA LEU A 106 2.14 12.41 3.26
C LEU A 106 2.79 13.69 3.81
N LYS A 107 3.80 14.16 3.09
CA LYS A 107 4.47 15.43 3.33
C LYS A 107 4.44 16.25 2.04
N GLU A 108 4.39 17.55 2.16
CA GLU A 108 4.43 18.46 1.04
C GLU A 108 5.61 18.14 0.10
N ASN A 109 5.35 18.15 -1.20
CA ASN A 109 6.29 17.75 -2.26
C ASN A 109 6.75 16.30 -2.24
N MET A 110 6.11 15.41 -1.45
CA MET A 110 6.42 13.99 -1.47
C MET A 110 6.03 13.38 -2.81
N GLU A 111 6.97 12.68 -3.45
CA GLU A 111 6.70 11.90 -4.65
C GLU A 111 5.94 10.62 -4.29
N VAL A 112 4.87 10.34 -5.03
CA VAL A 112 4.06 9.14 -4.90
C VAL A 112 3.79 8.55 -6.28
N ASN A 113 3.55 7.24 -6.34
CA ASN A 113 3.03 6.60 -7.54
C ASN A 113 1.52 6.40 -7.40
N VAL A 114 0.76 6.85 -8.37
CA VAL A 114 -0.70 6.64 -8.43
C VAL A 114 -0.99 5.68 -9.56
N GLN A 115 -1.73 4.63 -9.25
CA GLN A 115 -2.20 3.65 -10.24
C GLN A 115 -3.59 4.01 -10.70
N PHE A 116 -3.75 4.09 -12.01
CA PHE A 116 -5.02 4.39 -12.66
C PHE A 116 -5.54 3.20 -13.45
N HIS A 117 -6.85 3.11 -13.56
CA HIS A 117 -7.56 2.30 -14.52
C HIS A 117 -8.73 3.12 -15.07
N ASP A 118 -8.81 3.25 -16.39
CA ASP A 118 -9.80 4.07 -17.08
C ASP A 118 -9.94 5.48 -16.42
N ASP A 119 -8.80 6.17 -16.27
CA ASP A 119 -8.68 7.50 -15.64
C ASP A 119 -9.13 7.61 -14.18
N GLN A 120 -9.48 6.49 -13.54
CA GLN A 120 -9.82 6.45 -12.12
C GLN A 120 -8.61 6.03 -11.29
N ALA A 121 -8.23 6.84 -10.30
CA ALA A 121 -7.20 6.46 -9.33
C ALA A 121 -7.67 5.29 -8.47
N LEU A 122 -6.88 4.21 -8.43
CA LEU A 122 -7.18 2.98 -7.70
C LEU A 122 -6.35 2.83 -6.43
N SER A 123 -5.09 3.23 -6.48
CA SER A 123 -4.19 3.16 -5.34
C SER A 123 -3.14 4.26 -5.39
N VAL A 124 -2.63 4.61 -4.22
CA VAL A 124 -1.52 5.53 -4.04
C VAL A 124 -0.41 4.81 -3.29
N ASP A 125 0.73 4.69 -3.92
CA ASP A 125 1.91 4.08 -3.34
C ASP A 125 2.92 5.15 -2.93
N LEU A 126 3.19 5.19 -1.62
CA LEU A 126 4.18 6.07 -1.02
C LEU A 126 5.60 5.49 -1.23
N PRO A 127 6.65 6.32 -1.11
CA PRO A 127 8.02 5.82 -0.98
C PRO A 127 8.09 4.75 0.10
N SER A 128 8.98 3.79 -0.04
CA SER A 128 9.12 2.66 0.91
C SER A 128 9.43 3.10 2.35
N SER A 129 9.97 4.30 2.51
CA SER A 129 10.29 4.87 3.81
C SER A 129 10.08 6.38 3.83
N VAL A 130 9.79 6.91 5.01
CA VAL A 130 9.64 8.34 5.28
C VAL A 130 10.42 8.73 6.53
N GLU A 131 10.91 9.98 6.55
CA GLU A 131 11.56 10.56 7.70
C GLU A 131 10.52 11.29 8.56
N LEU A 132 10.47 10.97 9.84
CA LEU A 132 9.54 11.56 10.79
C LEU A 132 10.25 11.88 12.10
N LYS A 133 9.77 12.93 12.77
CA LYS A 133 10.26 13.33 14.09
C LYS A 133 9.45 12.64 15.18
N ILE A 134 10.13 12.21 16.24
CA ILE A 134 9.47 11.74 17.46
C ILE A 134 8.96 12.97 18.21
N GLU A 135 7.65 13.07 18.38
CA GLU A 135 7.00 14.10 19.18
C GLU A 135 7.16 13.79 20.69
N SER A 136 6.81 12.57 21.06
CA SER A 136 6.93 12.13 22.45
C SER A 136 7.21 10.63 22.57
N THR A 137 7.91 10.24 23.62
CA THR A 137 8.17 8.84 23.98
C THR A 137 8.46 8.74 25.48
N ASP A 138 8.23 7.56 26.06
CA ASP A 138 8.52 7.32 27.46
C ASP A 138 10.02 7.47 27.76
N ALA A 139 10.33 8.04 28.92
CA ALA A 139 11.70 8.13 29.40
C ALA A 139 12.26 6.73 29.66
N THR A 140 13.47 6.46 29.23
CA THR A 140 14.15 5.19 29.55
C THR A 140 14.66 5.27 30.98
N ILE A 141 14.10 4.49 31.89
CA ILE A 141 14.59 4.38 33.26
C ILE A 141 15.90 3.57 33.22
N LYS A 142 17.04 4.25 33.53
CA LYS A 142 18.34 3.60 33.69
C LYS A 142 18.23 2.60 34.83
N GLY A 143 18.33 1.32 34.56
CA GLY A 143 18.35 0.27 35.58
C GLY A 143 17.41 -0.91 35.42
N GLN A 144 16.46 -0.87 34.46
CA GLN A 144 15.72 -2.08 34.08
C GLN A 144 16.57 -2.89 33.10
N THR A 145 17.22 -3.87 33.66
CA THR A 145 18.09 -4.82 32.98
C THR A 145 17.36 -5.63 31.92
N ALA A 146 18.00 -5.68 30.75
CA ALA A 146 18.11 -6.88 29.93
C ALA A 146 16.85 -7.53 29.35
N SER A 147 15.88 -6.76 28.91
CA SER A 147 15.13 -7.13 27.73
C SER A 147 15.09 -5.89 26.82
N SER A 148 15.53 -6.04 25.60
CA SER A 148 15.49 -5.00 24.56
C SER A 148 14.03 -4.73 24.13
N SER A 149 13.21 -4.33 25.11
CA SER A 149 11.79 -4.06 24.88
C SER A 149 11.67 -2.74 24.16
N TYR A 150 11.10 -2.77 22.99
CA TYR A 150 10.66 -1.57 22.31
C TYR A 150 9.70 -0.78 23.21
N LYS A 151 9.78 0.53 23.15
CA LYS A 151 8.89 1.44 23.88
C LYS A 151 7.96 2.19 22.95
N PRO A 152 6.76 2.61 23.44
CA PRO A 152 5.85 3.39 22.60
C PRO A 152 6.40 4.80 22.34
N ALA A 153 6.16 5.27 21.14
CA ALA A 153 6.47 6.64 20.73
C ALA A 153 5.34 7.19 19.87
N ILE A 154 5.13 8.49 19.92
CA ILE A 154 4.20 9.23 19.10
C ILE A 154 5.03 10.07 18.12
N LEU A 155 4.71 9.98 16.85
CA LEU A 155 5.32 10.75 15.78
C LEU A 155 4.64 12.10 15.62
N GLU A 156 5.33 13.07 15.00
CA GLU A 156 4.83 14.44 14.70
C GLU A 156 3.46 14.47 13.97
N ASN A 157 3.08 13.38 13.31
CA ASN A 157 1.80 13.22 12.61
C ASN A 157 0.75 12.45 13.44
N GLY A 158 1.01 12.21 14.74
CA GLY A 158 0.12 11.52 15.67
C GLY A 158 0.06 10.00 15.51
N ILE A 159 0.90 9.39 14.67
CA ILE A 159 0.99 7.93 14.55
C ILE A 159 1.78 7.37 15.73
N LYS A 160 1.23 6.33 16.36
CA LYS A 160 1.89 5.59 17.44
C LYS A 160 2.67 4.41 16.85
N ILE A 161 3.93 4.29 17.24
CA ILE A 161 4.83 3.20 16.85
C ILE A 161 5.61 2.69 18.03
N MET A 162 6.27 1.55 17.85
CA MET A 162 7.23 1.02 18.80
C MET A 162 8.65 1.34 18.35
N VAL A 163 9.48 1.87 19.25
CA VAL A 163 10.87 2.27 18.95
C VAL A 163 11.85 1.64 19.96
N PRO A 164 13.12 1.46 19.59
CA PRO A 164 14.15 1.03 20.52
C PRO A 164 14.30 1.97 21.73
N PRO A 165 14.79 1.46 22.89
CA PRO A 165 14.88 2.25 24.12
C PRO A 165 15.76 3.50 24.04
N PHE A 166 16.75 3.51 23.13
CA PHE A 166 17.67 4.65 22.95
C PHE A 166 17.10 5.83 22.17
N ILE A 167 15.90 5.71 21.61
CA ILE A 167 15.23 6.79 20.90
C ILE A 167 14.62 7.75 21.91
N ASN A 168 14.80 9.06 21.68
CA ASN A 168 14.29 10.13 22.54
C ASN A 168 13.32 11.02 21.77
N SER A 169 12.58 11.86 22.49
CA SER A 169 11.80 12.95 21.89
C SER A 169 12.74 13.86 21.10
N ASP A 170 12.22 14.44 20.03
CA ASP A 170 12.93 15.26 19.04
C ASP A 170 13.89 14.51 18.11
N ASP A 171 14.12 13.21 18.32
CA ASP A 171 14.90 12.42 17.38
C ASP A 171 14.17 12.28 16.03
N LYS A 172 14.94 12.33 14.94
CA LYS A 172 14.46 12.00 13.61
C LYS A 172 14.72 10.53 13.32
N ILE A 173 13.72 9.87 12.80
CA ILE A 173 13.77 8.45 12.45
C ILE A 173 13.30 8.21 11.02
N VAL A 174 13.70 7.08 10.48
CA VAL A 174 13.15 6.51 9.24
C VAL A 174 12.11 5.47 9.61
N LEU A 175 10.93 5.59 9.03
CA LEU A 175 9.80 4.68 9.17
C LEU A 175 9.55 3.95 7.86
N ASP A 176 9.31 2.64 7.89
CA ASP A 176 8.79 1.90 6.73
C ASP A 176 7.30 2.25 6.54
N THR A 177 6.92 2.71 5.35
CA THR A 177 5.56 3.19 5.07
C THR A 177 4.52 2.08 4.94
N ARG A 178 4.95 0.82 4.73
CA ARG A 178 4.08 -0.33 4.53
C ARG A 178 3.74 -1.02 5.83
N THR A 179 4.76 -1.20 6.71
CA THR A 179 4.62 -1.88 8.01
C THR A 179 4.38 -0.92 9.16
N LEU A 180 4.71 0.38 8.99
CA LEU A 180 4.73 1.40 10.03
C LEU A 180 5.72 1.07 11.14
N GLU A 181 6.82 0.43 10.79
CA GLU A 181 7.85 0.03 11.74
C GLU A 181 9.07 0.97 11.66
N TYR A 182 9.70 1.14 12.80
CA TYR A 182 10.98 1.84 12.92
C TYR A 182 12.06 1.11 12.11
N VAL A 183 12.80 1.84 11.28
CA VAL A 183 13.93 1.31 10.49
C VAL A 183 15.26 1.71 11.12
N LYS A 184 15.49 3.01 11.27
CA LYS A 184 16.73 3.55 11.82
C LYS A 184 16.56 4.97 12.36
N LYS A 185 17.47 5.37 13.23
CA LYS A 185 17.65 6.78 13.66
C LYS A 185 18.48 7.52 12.63
N LEU A 186 18.10 8.76 12.33
CA LEU A 186 18.93 9.66 11.55
C LEU A 186 19.92 10.35 12.49
N ASN A 187 21.21 10.23 12.16
CA ASN A 187 22.22 11.03 12.84
C ASN A 187 22.12 12.49 12.34
N LYS A 188 22.32 13.42 13.25
CA LYS A 188 22.38 14.85 12.92
C LYS A 188 23.54 15.14 11.99
#